data_75bd252c35545fc3451902f1083a1649
#
_entry.id   75bd252c35545fc3451902f1083a1649
#
_cell.length_a   1.000
_cell.length_b   1.000
_cell.length_c   1.000
_cell.angle_alpha   90.00
_cell.angle_beta   90.00
_cell.angle_gamma   90.00
#
_symmetry.space_group_name_H-M   'P 1'
#
loop_
_entity.id
_entity.type
_entity.pdbx_description
1 polymer ?
#
loop_
_entity_poly.entity_id
_entity_poly.type
_entity_poly.pdbx_seq_one_letter_code
_entity_poly.pdbx_strand_id
1 'polypeptide(L)'
;MHFTLWSMHLAFVHIADSVIITYSKIMKRILYLLYILIQCTWGLGQTIIGFFFFLIHITKPHRFYRGAIQTQWDNRWAGLSLGLFIFVPNNEGDYFTGARVHEYGHTIQSLVLGPLYAIVGVISVGWGSVVYPILKRQEKYKDLPYTKCFVEYNASWLGEKVTGEKAVW
;
A
#
# COMPACT_ATOMS: atom_id res chain seq x y z
N MET A 1 -7.71 20.84 -49.84
CA MET A 1 -8.77 20.03 -49.20
C MET A 1 -8.22 18.93 -48.28
N HIS A 2 -7.07 18.30 -48.53
CA HIS A 2 -6.47 17.27 -47.66
C HIS A 2 -5.97 17.77 -46.29
N PHE A 3 -5.55 19.03 -46.19
CA PHE A 3 -4.98 19.63 -44.95
C PHE A 3 -6.03 19.80 -43.85
N THR A 4 -7.28 20.09 -44.19
CA THR A 4 -8.39 20.32 -43.27
C THR A 4 -8.91 19.00 -42.63
N LEU A 5 -8.96 17.91 -43.37
CA LEU A 5 -9.40 16.60 -42.87
C LEU A 5 -8.38 16.04 -41.85
N TRP A 6 -7.09 16.27 -42.07
CA TRP A 6 -6.04 15.80 -41.20
C TRP A 6 -6.03 16.61 -39.87
N SER A 7 -6.23 17.93 -39.93
CA SER A 7 -6.35 18.78 -38.74
C SER A 7 -7.59 18.44 -37.89
N MET A 8 -8.71 18.11 -38.53
CA MET A 8 -9.93 17.65 -37.84
C MET A 8 -9.71 16.29 -37.15
N HIS A 9 -9.01 15.36 -37.82
CA HIS A 9 -8.68 14.06 -37.22
C HIS A 9 -7.78 14.22 -35.99
N LEU A 10 -6.73 15.04 -36.05
CA LEU A 10 -5.87 15.33 -34.90
C LEU A 10 -6.63 16.00 -33.76
N ALA A 11 -7.51 16.95 -34.03
CA ALA A 11 -8.34 17.58 -33.02
C ALA A 11 -9.26 16.56 -32.33
N PHE A 12 -9.89 15.66 -33.09
CA PHE A 12 -10.73 14.60 -32.54
C PHE A 12 -9.95 13.63 -31.65
N VAL A 13 -8.76 13.19 -32.07
CA VAL A 13 -7.87 12.35 -31.25
C VAL A 13 -7.49 13.05 -29.94
N HIS A 14 -7.09 14.32 -29.99
CA HIS A 14 -6.75 15.08 -28.78
C HIS A 14 -7.94 15.25 -27.82
N ILE A 15 -9.14 15.46 -28.34
CA ILE A 15 -10.35 15.52 -27.51
C ILE A 15 -10.65 14.17 -26.89
N ALA A 16 -10.59 13.08 -27.66
CA ALA A 16 -10.80 11.74 -27.15
C ALA A 16 -9.80 11.36 -26.04
N ASP A 17 -8.51 11.63 -26.24
CA ASP A 17 -7.47 11.42 -25.24
C ASP A 17 -7.72 12.24 -23.96
N SER A 18 -8.11 13.52 -24.11
CA SER A 18 -8.43 14.39 -22.98
C SER A 18 -9.63 13.88 -22.18
N VAL A 19 -10.66 13.35 -22.84
CA VAL A 19 -11.83 12.76 -22.20
C VAL A 19 -11.44 11.49 -21.46
N ILE A 20 -10.66 10.58 -22.07
CA ILE A 20 -10.20 9.33 -21.47
C ILE A 20 -9.36 9.63 -20.23
N ILE A 21 -8.42 10.57 -20.31
CA ILE A 21 -7.56 10.99 -19.19
C ILE A 21 -8.41 11.57 -18.04
N THR A 22 -9.38 12.40 -18.35
CA THR A 22 -10.27 13.01 -17.36
C THR A 22 -11.11 11.96 -16.66
N TYR A 23 -11.72 11.03 -17.41
CA TYR A 23 -12.49 9.91 -16.87
C TYR A 23 -11.63 9.03 -15.96
N SER A 24 -10.41 8.69 -16.36
CA SER A 24 -9.46 7.92 -15.57
C SER A 24 -9.11 8.62 -14.24
N LYS A 25 -8.90 9.95 -14.25
CA LYS A 25 -8.62 10.73 -13.05
C LYS A 25 -9.82 10.77 -12.09
N ILE A 26 -11.03 10.95 -12.61
CA ILE A 26 -12.26 10.94 -11.80
C ILE A 26 -12.46 9.57 -11.16
N MET A 27 -12.34 8.50 -11.93
CA MET A 27 -12.48 7.13 -11.43
C MET A 27 -11.48 6.83 -10.30
N LYS A 28 -10.20 7.23 -10.45
CA LYS A 28 -9.20 7.09 -9.40
C LYS A 28 -9.57 7.84 -8.12
N ARG A 29 -10.10 9.07 -8.24
CA ARG A 29 -10.56 9.84 -7.08
C ARG A 29 -11.72 9.15 -6.35
N ILE A 30 -12.69 8.63 -7.09
CA ILE A 30 -13.81 7.88 -6.52
C ILE A 30 -13.30 6.64 -5.78
N LEU A 31 -12.39 5.87 -6.37
CA LEU A 31 -11.80 4.70 -5.72
C LEU A 31 -11.05 5.06 -4.44
N TYR A 32 -10.33 6.18 -4.40
CA TYR A 32 -9.65 6.63 -3.17
C TYR A 32 -10.65 7.09 -2.10
N LEU A 33 -11.73 7.76 -2.47
CA LEU A 33 -12.79 8.13 -1.52
C LEU A 33 -13.49 6.90 -0.94
N LEU A 34 -13.80 5.90 -1.78
CA LEU A 34 -14.36 4.63 -1.32
C LEU A 34 -13.40 3.89 -0.40
N TYR A 35 -12.11 3.85 -0.74
CA TYR A 35 -11.07 3.28 0.11
C TYR A 35 -11.06 3.94 1.49
N ILE A 36 -11.03 5.27 1.55
CA ILE A 36 -11.05 6.03 2.80
C ILE A 36 -12.32 5.75 3.60
N LEU A 37 -13.48 5.76 2.94
CA LEU A 37 -14.77 5.49 3.57
C LEU A 37 -14.80 4.10 4.21
N ILE A 38 -14.36 3.07 3.50
CA ILE A 38 -14.33 1.69 4.02
C ILE A 38 -13.33 1.57 5.18
N GLN A 39 -12.15 2.18 5.09
CA GLN A 39 -11.19 2.18 6.20
C GLN A 39 -11.70 2.93 7.43
N CYS A 40 -12.48 4.00 7.24
CA CYS A 40 -13.07 4.79 8.34
C CYS A 40 -14.38 4.20 8.90
N THR A 41 -14.91 3.13 8.31
CA THR A 41 -16.12 2.43 8.77
C THR A 41 -15.84 0.98 9.12
N TRP A 42 -15.62 0.14 8.12
CA TRP A 42 -15.35 -1.29 8.25
C TRP A 42 -13.98 -1.58 8.87
N GLY A 43 -12.95 -0.77 8.52
CA GLY A 43 -11.61 -0.81 9.10
C GLY A 43 -11.40 0.16 10.26
N LEU A 44 -12.46 0.62 10.94
CA LEU A 44 -12.37 1.72 11.92
C LEU A 44 -11.41 1.42 13.09
N GLY A 45 -11.43 0.21 13.64
CA GLY A 45 -10.62 -0.15 14.80
C GLY A 45 -9.11 0.06 14.54
N GLN A 46 -8.59 -0.52 13.46
CA GLN A 46 -7.19 -0.35 13.08
C GLN A 46 -6.90 1.06 12.60
N THR A 47 -7.86 1.75 11.98
CA THR A 47 -7.70 3.15 11.56
C THR A 47 -7.55 4.08 12.77
N ILE A 48 -8.29 3.87 13.84
CA ILE A 48 -8.13 4.62 15.10
C ILE A 48 -6.74 4.39 15.70
N ILE A 49 -6.29 3.14 15.78
CA ILE A 49 -4.96 2.82 16.29
C ILE A 49 -3.89 3.49 15.42
N GLY A 50 -4.04 3.40 14.09
CA GLY A 50 -3.16 4.04 13.12
C GLY A 50 -3.12 5.56 13.26
N PHE A 51 -4.25 6.19 13.56
CA PHE A 51 -4.34 7.62 13.80
C PHE A 51 -3.51 8.05 15.03
N PHE A 52 -3.63 7.33 16.15
CA PHE A 52 -2.79 7.64 17.32
C PHE A 52 -1.31 7.40 17.04
N PHE A 53 -0.98 6.35 16.29
CA PHE A 53 0.39 6.10 15.89
C PHE A 53 0.92 7.19 14.93
N PHE A 54 0.08 7.70 14.04
CA PHE A 54 0.38 8.86 13.20
C PHE A 54 0.66 10.12 14.02
N LEU A 55 -0.15 10.40 15.06
CA LEU A 55 0.07 11.57 15.93
C LEU A 55 1.44 11.52 16.64
N ILE A 56 1.90 10.35 17.07
CA ILE A 56 3.24 10.18 17.66
C ILE A 56 4.33 10.52 16.63
N HIS A 57 4.07 10.30 15.34
CA HIS A 57 5.03 10.53 14.26
C HIS A 57 4.68 11.78 13.41
N ILE A 58 3.86 12.70 13.93
CA ILE A 58 3.35 13.86 13.17
C ILE A 58 4.44 14.77 12.60
N THR A 59 5.63 14.77 13.21
CA THR A 59 6.79 15.56 12.77
C THR A 59 7.61 14.88 11.68
N LYS A 60 7.31 13.62 11.36
CA LYS A 60 8.02 12.85 10.33
C LYS A 60 7.46 13.15 8.94
N PRO A 61 8.21 12.91 7.84
CA PRO A 61 7.70 13.08 6.50
C PRO A 61 6.48 12.18 6.24
N HIS A 62 5.42 12.77 5.71
CA HIS A 62 4.21 12.03 5.34
C HIS A 62 3.61 12.57 4.03
N ARG A 63 2.87 11.70 3.36
CA ARG A 63 2.21 12.01 2.09
C ARG A 63 1.02 11.08 1.84
N PHE A 64 0.16 11.47 0.89
CA PHE A 64 -0.87 10.57 0.37
C PHE A 64 -0.26 9.55 -0.61
N TYR A 65 -0.62 8.29 -0.40
CA TYR A 65 -0.30 7.21 -1.32
C TYR A 65 -1.56 6.38 -1.59
N ARG A 66 -2.15 6.57 -2.76
CA ARG A 66 -3.34 5.83 -3.25
C ARG A 66 -4.52 5.78 -2.26
N GLY A 67 -4.77 6.87 -1.55
CA GLY A 67 -5.81 6.98 -0.54
C GLY A 67 -5.33 6.73 0.89
N ALA A 68 -4.23 6.03 1.11
CA ALA A 68 -3.61 5.87 2.42
C ALA A 68 -2.77 7.10 2.82
N ILE A 69 -2.62 7.31 4.11
CA ILE A 69 -1.67 8.27 4.69
C ILE A 69 -0.37 7.51 4.98
N GLN A 70 0.65 7.79 4.18
CA GLN A 70 1.98 7.23 4.35
C GLN A 70 2.82 8.14 5.25
N THR A 71 3.48 7.55 6.25
CA THR A 71 4.43 8.22 7.14
C THR A 71 5.75 7.47 7.13
N GLN A 72 6.87 8.18 6.96
CA GLN A 72 8.19 7.61 7.21
C GLN A 72 8.45 7.59 8.73
N TRP A 73 8.95 6.48 9.26
CA TRP A 73 9.28 6.36 10.67
C TRP A 73 10.74 5.92 10.89
N ASP A 74 11.20 5.91 12.15
CA ASP A 74 12.63 5.68 12.42
C ASP A 74 13.07 4.22 12.30
N ASN A 75 12.14 3.29 12.08
CA ASN A 75 12.50 1.91 11.82
C ASN A 75 13.04 1.77 10.38
N ARG A 76 14.24 1.26 10.24
CA ARG A 76 14.91 1.12 8.94
C ARG A 76 14.52 -0.14 8.17
N TRP A 77 13.92 -1.13 8.84
CA TRP A 77 13.76 -2.47 8.29
C TRP A 77 12.32 -2.99 8.28
N ALA A 78 11.46 -2.37 9.06
CA ALA A 78 10.08 -2.80 9.16
C ALA A 78 9.12 -1.71 8.70
N GLY A 79 8.02 -2.15 8.08
CA GLY A 79 6.84 -1.35 7.86
C GLY A 79 5.74 -1.70 8.86
N LEU A 80 4.64 -0.96 8.81
CA LEU A 80 3.45 -1.20 9.62
C LEU A 80 2.23 -0.63 8.92
N SER A 81 1.14 -1.39 8.89
CA SER A 81 -0.14 -0.99 8.29
C SER A 81 -1.25 -1.04 9.31
N LEU A 82 -1.91 0.07 9.51
CA LEU A 82 -3.01 0.24 10.45
C LEU A 82 -4.19 0.97 9.79
N GLY A 83 -5.02 0.22 9.10
CA GLY A 83 -6.19 0.75 8.42
C GLY A 83 -5.82 1.79 7.34
N LEU A 84 -6.22 3.05 7.54
CA LEU A 84 -5.91 4.15 6.63
C LEU A 84 -4.43 4.55 6.61
N PHE A 85 -3.63 4.14 7.61
CA PHE A 85 -2.26 4.59 7.80
C PHE A 85 -1.25 3.51 7.47
N ILE A 86 -0.20 3.89 6.73
CA ILE A 86 0.97 3.06 6.49
C ILE A 86 2.24 3.77 6.98
N PHE A 87 3.07 3.03 7.67
CA PHE A 87 4.37 3.49 8.17
C PHE A 87 5.45 2.73 7.42
N VAL A 88 6.35 3.45 6.81
CA VAL A 88 7.40 2.88 5.95
C VAL A 88 8.78 3.25 6.47
N PRO A 89 9.79 2.41 6.21
CA PRO A 89 11.16 2.69 6.62
C PRO A 89 11.64 4.07 6.19
N ASN A 90 12.43 4.73 7.04
CA ASN A 90 13.07 6.00 6.72
C ASN A 90 14.37 5.74 5.95
N ASN A 91 14.26 5.22 4.74
CA ASN A 91 15.34 5.06 3.78
C ASN A 91 14.82 5.36 2.36
N GLU A 92 15.71 5.35 1.40
CA GLU A 92 15.39 5.64 -0.01
C GLU A 92 15.68 4.42 -0.89
N GLY A 93 15.26 4.48 -2.14
CA GLY A 93 15.55 3.45 -3.14
C GLY A 93 14.50 2.34 -3.22
N ASP A 94 14.92 1.23 -3.79
CA ASP A 94 14.04 0.11 -4.13
C ASP A 94 13.41 -0.55 -2.91
N TYR A 95 14.15 -0.63 -1.80
CA TYR A 95 13.63 -1.19 -0.56
C TYR A 95 12.48 -0.35 0.02
N PHE A 96 12.63 0.97 0.03
CA PHE A 96 11.56 1.88 0.46
C PHE A 96 10.31 1.72 -0.41
N THR A 97 10.49 1.70 -1.73
CA THR A 97 9.39 1.53 -2.68
C THR A 97 8.71 0.17 -2.49
N GLY A 98 9.48 -0.90 -2.38
CA GLY A 98 8.95 -2.24 -2.17
C GLY A 98 8.26 -2.41 -0.82
N ALA A 99 8.80 -1.85 0.25
CA ALA A 99 8.17 -1.85 1.57
C ALA A 99 6.83 -1.09 1.55
N ARG A 100 6.77 0.07 0.89
CA ARG A 100 5.53 0.83 0.70
C ARG A 100 4.45 0.03 0.01
N VAL A 101 4.81 -0.68 -1.06
CA VAL A 101 3.89 -1.53 -1.83
C VAL A 101 3.38 -2.68 -0.96
N HIS A 102 4.26 -3.32 -0.21
CA HIS A 102 3.94 -4.38 0.74
C HIS A 102 2.95 -3.89 1.82
N GLU A 103 3.26 -2.77 2.48
CA GLU A 103 2.38 -2.20 3.51
C GLU A 103 1.03 -1.78 2.93
N TYR A 104 1.00 -1.26 1.70
CA TYR A 104 -0.26 -0.99 1.03
C TYR A 104 -1.07 -2.27 0.79
N GLY A 105 -0.44 -3.39 0.49
CA GLY A 105 -1.10 -4.70 0.40
C GLY A 105 -1.79 -5.11 1.70
N HIS A 106 -1.19 -4.85 2.86
CA HIS A 106 -1.82 -5.05 4.16
C HIS A 106 -3.06 -4.17 4.35
N THR A 107 -3.08 -2.94 3.81
CA THR A 107 -4.30 -2.12 3.86
C THR A 107 -5.41 -2.70 3.00
N ILE A 108 -5.09 -3.38 1.88
CA ILE A 108 -6.09 -4.09 1.07
C ILE A 108 -6.63 -5.31 1.83
N GLN A 109 -5.80 -6.06 2.55
CA GLN A 109 -6.28 -7.12 3.46
C GLN A 109 -7.23 -6.53 4.51
N SER A 110 -6.92 -5.37 5.07
CA SER A 110 -7.77 -4.64 6.02
C SER A 110 -9.13 -4.25 5.41
N LEU A 111 -9.16 -3.79 4.14
CA LEU A 111 -10.40 -3.50 3.42
C LEU A 111 -11.32 -4.72 3.30
N VAL A 112 -10.74 -5.88 3.03
CA VAL A 112 -11.49 -7.13 2.84
C VAL A 112 -11.96 -7.69 4.17
N LEU A 113 -11.10 -7.73 5.18
CA LEU A 113 -11.31 -8.43 6.44
C LEU A 113 -11.95 -7.54 7.52
N GLY A 114 -11.84 -6.21 7.40
CA GLY A 114 -12.34 -5.28 8.40
C GLY A 114 -11.81 -5.58 9.81
N PRO A 115 -12.69 -5.75 10.82
CA PRO A 115 -12.24 -6.06 12.19
C PRO A 115 -11.43 -7.34 12.31
N LEU A 116 -11.65 -8.33 11.42
CA LEU A 116 -10.90 -9.60 11.41
C LEU A 116 -9.45 -9.41 10.96
N TYR A 117 -9.09 -8.27 10.39
CA TYR A 117 -7.70 -7.93 10.07
C TYR A 117 -6.78 -7.96 11.31
N ALA A 118 -7.33 -7.77 12.51
CA ALA A 118 -6.56 -7.93 13.75
C ALA A 118 -5.87 -9.30 13.84
N ILE A 119 -6.49 -10.37 13.33
CA ILE A 119 -5.89 -11.71 13.27
C ILE A 119 -4.66 -11.71 12.35
N VAL A 120 -4.77 -11.09 11.18
CA VAL A 120 -3.64 -10.93 10.24
C VAL A 120 -2.51 -10.16 10.91
N GLY A 121 -2.83 -9.06 11.60
CA GLY A 121 -1.85 -8.26 12.34
C GLY A 121 -1.11 -9.07 13.40
N VAL A 122 -1.83 -9.89 14.20
CA VAL A 122 -1.20 -10.78 15.20
C VAL A 122 -0.28 -11.80 14.54
N ILE A 123 -0.70 -12.42 13.42
CA ILE A 123 0.13 -13.39 12.69
C ILE A 123 1.36 -12.70 12.11
N SER A 124 1.20 -11.55 11.47
CA SER A 124 2.29 -10.76 10.87
C SER A 124 3.33 -10.33 11.91
N VAL A 125 2.88 -9.70 13.01
CA VAL A 125 3.77 -9.29 14.10
C VAL A 125 4.45 -10.49 14.77
N GLY A 126 3.70 -11.56 15.04
CA GLY A 126 4.25 -12.80 15.60
C GLY A 126 5.30 -13.45 14.68
N TRP A 127 5.02 -13.46 13.38
CA TRP A 127 5.98 -13.91 12.37
C TRP A 127 7.24 -13.05 12.37
N GLY A 128 7.11 -11.74 12.17
CA GLY A 128 8.24 -10.84 12.01
C GLY A 128 9.09 -10.68 13.28
N SER A 129 8.44 -10.67 14.47
CA SER A 129 9.13 -10.39 15.74
C SER A 129 9.64 -11.63 16.44
N VAL A 130 9.04 -12.80 16.22
CA VAL A 130 9.35 -14.02 16.97
C VAL A 130 9.78 -15.16 16.05
N VAL A 131 8.87 -15.63 15.18
CA VAL A 131 9.07 -16.88 14.43
C VAL A 131 10.22 -16.74 13.41
N TYR A 132 10.17 -15.75 12.57
CA TYR A 132 11.15 -15.54 11.52
C TYR A 132 12.58 -15.33 12.07
N PRO A 133 12.83 -14.47 13.08
CA PRO A 133 14.16 -14.31 13.66
C PRO A 133 14.70 -15.60 14.31
N ILE A 134 13.84 -16.41 14.93
CA ILE A 134 14.25 -17.71 15.51
C ILE A 134 14.65 -18.68 14.41
N LEU A 135 13.84 -18.77 13.33
CA LEU A 135 14.15 -19.65 12.20
C LEU A 135 15.45 -19.25 11.50
N LYS A 136 15.65 -17.96 11.26
CA LYS A 136 16.86 -17.42 10.60
C LYS A 136 18.17 -17.69 11.36
N ARG A 137 18.11 -17.99 12.65
CA ARG A 137 19.29 -18.41 13.44
C ARG A 137 19.74 -19.84 13.15
N GLN A 138 18.89 -20.66 12.52
CA GLN A 138 19.20 -22.04 12.17
C GLN A 138 19.74 -22.07 10.74
N GLU A 139 20.87 -22.74 10.51
CA GLU A 139 21.51 -22.83 9.19
C GLU A 139 20.54 -23.36 8.11
N LYS A 140 19.70 -24.33 8.48
CA LYS A 140 18.66 -24.91 7.59
C LYS A 140 17.72 -23.85 6.99
N TYR A 141 17.47 -22.75 7.68
CA TYR A 141 16.49 -21.72 7.29
C TYR A 141 17.15 -20.37 6.96
N LYS A 142 18.45 -20.36 6.74
CA LYS A 142 19.22 -19.15 6.45
C LYS A 142 18.69 -18.39 5.23
N ASP A 143 18.25 -19.11 4.21
CA ASP A 143 17.71 -18.53 2.97
C ASP A 143 16.17 -18.47 2.95
N LEU A 144 15.51 -18.67 4.10
CA LEU A 144 14.07 -18.58 4.19
C LEU A 144 13.58 -17.16 3.85
N PRO A 145 12.73 -16.98 2.83
CA PRO A 145 12.18 -15.67 2.53
C PRO A 145 11.14 -15.24 3.60
N TYR A 146 11.06 -13.94 3.87
CA TYR A 146 10.09 -13.38 4.81
C TYR A 146 8.65 -13.72 4.41
N THR A 147 8.39 -13.71 3.13
CA THR A 147 7.11 -14.05 2.50
C THR A 147 6.75 -15.55 2.55
N LYS A 148 7.52 -16.38 3.24
CA LYS A 148 7.08 -17.76 3.53
C LYS A 148 5.82 -17.78 4.40
N CYS A 149 5.57 -16.75 5.19
CA CYS A 149 4.30 -16.54 5.87
C CYS A 149 3.22 -16.16 4.85
N PHE A 150 2.10 -16.87 4.85
CA PHE A 150 1.01 -16.65 3.89
C PHE A 150 0.46 -15.22 3.93
N VAL A 151 0.32 -14.61 5.12
CA VAL A 151 -0.22 -13.25 5.23
C VAL A 151 0.73 -12.21 4.63
N GLU A 152 2.05 -12.41 4.75
CA GLU A 152 3.09 -11.55 4.18
C GLU A 152 3.17 -11.72 2.66
N TYR A 153 3.15 -12.98 2.19
CA TYR A 153 3.07 -13.27 0.75
C TYR A 153 1.86 -12.60 0.11
N ASN A 154 0.69 -12.78 0.72
CA ASN A 154 -0.56 -12.23 0.21
C ASN A 154 -0.55 -10.69 0.22
N ALA A 155 0.06 -10.05 1.22
CA ALA A 155 0.23 -8.60 1.25
C ALA A 155 1.09 -8.12 0.08
N SER A 156 2.28 -8.70 -0.14
CA SER A 156 3.12 -8.36 -1.29
C SER A 156 2.38 -8.55 -2.61
N TRP A 157 1.70 -9.68 -2.78
CA TRP A 157 0.93 -9.98 -3.99
C TRP A 157 -0.21 -8.97 -4.24
N LEU A 158 -1.01 -8.66 -3.23
CA LEU A 158 -2.09 -7.67 -3.32
C LEU A 158 -1.54 -6.27 -3.62
N GLY A 159 -0.47 -5.87 -2.93
CA GLY A 159 0.20 -4.61 -3.15
C GLY A 159 0.64 -4.46 -4.61
N GLU A 160 1.35 -5.45 -5.17
CA GLU A 160 1.77 -5.46 -6.57
C GLU A 160 0.58 -5.42 -7.53
N LYS A 161 -0.46 -6.22 -7.28
CA LYS A 161 -1.65 -6.27 -8.17
C LYS A 161 -2.38 -4.93 -8.23
N VAL A 162 -2.53 -4.24 -7.10
CA VAL A 162 -3.30 -2.99 -7.05
C VAL A 162 -2.45 -1.79 -7.48
N THR A 163 -1.16 -1.81 -7.18
CA THR A 163 -0.29 -0.66 -7.47
C THR A 163 0.38 -0.72 -8.84
N GLY A 164 0.67 -1.91 -9.33
CA GLY A 164 1.53 -2.15 -10.50
C GLY A 164 3.02 -1.93 -10.20
N GLU A 165 3.38 -1.66 -8.94
CA GLU A 165 4.75 -1.48 -8.46
C GLU A 165 5.25 -2.79 -7.82
N LYS A 166 6.57 -2.97 -7.69
CA LYS A 166 7.16 -4.17 -7.06
C LYS A 166 7.20 -4.04 -5.55
N ALA A 167 6.77 -5.10 -4.84
CA ALA A 167 6.93 -5.23 -3.40
C ALA A 167 8.31 -5.82 -3.02
N VAL A 168 8.67 -5.75 -1.74
CA VAL A 168 9.74 -6.58 -1.16
C VAL A 168 9.21 -8.01 -0.96
N TRP A 169 10.06 -9.01 -1.25
CA TRP A 169 9.75 -10.44 -1.16
C TRP A 169 10.67 -11.17 -0.19
#